data_68d0750898018d11c6d3a5b8d1e92c9b
#
_entry.id   68d0750898018d11c6d3a5b8d1e92c9b
#
_cell.length_a   1.000
_cell.length_b   1.000
_cell.length_c   1.000
_cell.angle_alpha   90.00
_cell.angle_beta   90.00
_cell.angle_gamma   90.00
#
_symmetry.space_group_name_H-M   'P 1'
#
loop_
_entity.id
_entity.type
_entity.pdbx_description
1 polymer ?
#
loop_
_entity_poly.entity_id
_entity_poly.type
_entity_poly.pdbx_seq_one_letter_code
_entity_poly.pdbx_strand_id
1 'polypeptide(L)'
;VKEGSHGGESLYWSIIDIKEDKLIGSMGFVGIKRKQLSACTTIGLSPDYRTKGRAIEAIVSLVNYGFKDLGFHRIWAITHITANSVVKMHEMLGFQKEGIFRDYYYKHGKFTNAVYLACLDKEYSCYKALNALKFLRIIKN
;
A
#
# COMPACT_ATOMS: atom_id res chain seq x y z
N VAL A 1 0.99 13.68 16.79
CA VAL A 1 0.30 12.75 15.88
C VAL A 1 -0.57 13.58 14.96
N LYS A 2 -0.19 13.72 13.68
CA LYS A 2 -1.10 14.29 12.68
C LYS A 2 -2.18 13.26 12.41
N GLU A 3 -3.39 13.58 12.79
CA GLU A 3 -4.56 12.82 12.38
C GLU A 3 -4.62 12.81 10.86
N GLY A 4 -4.42 11.64 10.28
CA GLY A 4 -4.70 11.44 8.86
C GLY A 4 -6.19 11.65 8.62
N SER A 5 -6.56 12.18 7.48
CA SER A 5 -7.90 12.61 7.07
C SER A 5 -9.00 11.53 7.11
N HIS A 6 -8.76 10.39 7.73
CA HIS A 6 -9.70 9.27 7.82
C HIS A 6 -10.03 8.84 9.26
N GLY A 7 -9.77 9.70 10.26
CA GLY A 7 -10.23 9.48 11.64
C GLY A 7 -9.97 8.07 12.17
N GLY A 8 -8.70 7.68 12.36
CA GLY A 8 -8.33 6.38 12.89
C GLY A 8 -6.84 6.31 13.23
N GLU A 9 -6.46 5.21 13.90
CA GLU A 9 -5.07 4.91 14.21
C GLU A 9 -4.25 4.69 12.92
N SER A 10 -2.98 5.06 12.96
CA SER A 10 -2.04 4.89 11.83
C SER A 10 -0.74 4.25 12.31
N LEU A 11 -0.15 3.42 11.47
CA LEU A 11 1.15 2.79 11.66
C LEU A 11 2.04 3.08 10.45
N TYR A 12 3.28 3.49 10.67
CA TYR A 12 4.21 3.81 9.59
C TYR A 12 5.56 3.12 9.78
N TRP A 13 6.20 2.82 8.66
CA TRP A 13 7.54 2.28 8.56
C TRP A 13 8.37 3.08 7.56
N SER A 14 9.64 3.26 7.84
CA SER A 14 10.62 3.77 6.89
C SER A 14 11.09 2.65 5.96
N ILE A 15 11.31 2.98 4.71
CA ILE A 15 11.82 2.07 3.69
C ILE A 15 13.27 2.44 3.40
N ILE A 16 14.17 1.51 3.64
CA ILE A 16 15.61 1.68 3.42
C ILE A 16 16.04 0.77 2.27
N ASP A 17 16.68 1.32 1.26
CA ASP A 17 17.38 0.53 0.24
C ASP A 17 18.62 -0.11 0.88
N ILE A 18 18.69 -1.44 0.87
CA ILE A 18 19.79 -2.18 1.54
C ILE A 18 21.13 -1.92 0.85
N LYS A 19 21.12 -1.79 -0.47
CA LYS A 19 22.32 -1.67 -1.28
C LYS A 19 23.00 -0.32 -1.08
N GLU A 20 22.21 0.73 -0.97
CA GLU A 20 22.69 2.10 -0.81
C GLU A 20 22.68 2.58 0.64
N ASP A 21 22.11 1.78 1.56
CA ASP A 21 21.84 2.14 2.95
C ASP A 21 21.15 3.50 3.10
N LYS A 22 20.16 3.75 2.23
CA LYS A 22 19.52 5.04 2.08
C LYS A 22 18.03 4.96 2.33
N LEU A 23 17.50 5.95 3.07
CA LEU A 23 16.05 6.15 3.21
C LEU A 23 15.46 6.55 1.86
N ILE A 24 14.55 5.75 1.34
CA ILE A 24 13.95 5.93 0.01
C ILE A 24 12.45 6.18 0.05
N GLY A 25 11.81 6.05 1.21
CA GLY A 25 10.38 6.28 1.34
C GLY A 25 9.80 5.83 2.66
N SER A 26 8.49 5.82 2.70
CA SER A 26 7.72 5.34 3.84
C SER A 26 6.50 4.54 3.36
N MET A 27 6.02 3.66 4.23
CA MET A 27 4.79 2.92 4.02
C MET A 27 4.04 2.75 5.33
N GLY A 28 2.78 2.41 5.26
CA GLY A 28 2.01 2.21 6.49
C GLY A 28 0.57 1.82 6.26
N PHE A 29 -0.11 1.68 7.38
CA PHE A 29 -1.56 1.54 7.44
C PHE A 29 -2.16 2.80 8.04
N VAL A 30 -3.21 3.31 7.42
CA VAL A 30 -3.99 4.46 7.89
C VAL A 30 -5.46 4.06 8.04
N GLY A 31 -6.20 4.83 8.83
CA GLY A 31 -7.63 4.55 9.05
C GLY A 31 -7.87 3.16 9.64
N ILE A 32 -7.01 2.71 10.53
CA ILE A 32 -7.13 1.38 11.16
C ILE A 32 -8.40 1.34 11.99
N LYS A 33 -9.27 0.40 11.68
CA LYS A 33 -10.52 0.10 12.40
C LYS A 33 -10.36 -1.23 13.12
N ARG A 34 -9.98 -1.19 14.40
CA ARG A 34 -9.69 -2.40 15.18
C ARG A 34 -10.88 -3.35 15.29
N LYS A 35 -12.10 -2.83 15.45
CA LYS A 35 -13.32 -3.66 15.54
C LYS A 35 -13.63 -4.38 14.23
N GLN A 36 -13.33 -3.76 13.09
CA GLN A 36 -13.54 -4.34 11.78
C GLN A 36 -12.33 -5.09 11.25
N LEU A 37 -11.20 -5.06 11.98
CA LEU A 37 -9.92 -5.64 11.55
C LEU A 37 -9.54 -5.19 10.13
N SER A 38 -9.63 -3.88 9.88
CA SER A 38 -9.39 -3.32 8.55
C SER A 38 -8.51 -2.09 8.56
N ALA A 39 -7.77 -1.89 7.47
CA ALA A 39 -6.90 -0.73 7.30
C ALA A 39 -6.68 -0.41 5.81
N CYS A 40 -6.34 0.85 5.55
CA CYS A 40 -5.90 1.32 4.25
C CYS A 40 -4.37 1.29 4.16
N THR A 41 -3.83 0.82 3.05
CA THR A 41 -2.39 0.93 2.77
C THR A 41 -2.02 2.33 2.30
N THR A 42 -0.83 2.79 2.68
CA THR A 42 -0.21 3.98 2.13
C THR A 42 1.26 3.71 1.85
N ILE A 43 1.76 4.14 0.69
CA ILE A 43 3.15 3.96 0.27
C ILE A 43 3.60 5.20 -0.47
N GLY A 44 4.73 5.74 -0.06
CA GLY A 44 5.43 6.81 -0.76
C GLY A 44 6.88 6.43 -0.98
N LEU A 45 7.33 6.44 -2.22
CA LEU A 45 8.74 6.27 -2.60
C LEU A 45 9.25 7.51 -3.31
N SER A 46 10.50 7.86 -3.06
CA SER A 46 11.21 8.87 -3.84
C SER A 46 11.16 8.50 -5.33
N PRO A 47 10.99 9.48 -6.24
CA PRO A 47 10.79 9.20 -7.66
C PRO A 47 11.82 8.26 -8.28
N ASP A 48 13.10 8.41 -7.93
CA ASP A 48 14.21 7.60 -8.44
C ASP A 48 14.13 6.11 -8.04
N TYR A 49 13.32 5.78 -7.03
CA TYR A 49 13.17 4.44 -6.48
C TYR A 49 11.82 3.79 -6.78
N ARG A 50 10.98 4.42 -7.58
CA ARG A 50 9.66 3.87 -7.95
C ARG A 50 9.71 2.72 -8.94
N THR A 51 10.89 2.49 -9.53
CA THR A 51 11.16 1.42 -10.51
C THR A 51 11.93 0.25 -9.88
N LYS A 52 12.27 -0.76 -10.69
CA LYS A 52 13.11 -1.91 -10.30
C LYS A 52 12.55 -2.77 -9.17
N GLY A 53 11.23 -2.89 -9.10
CA GLY A 53 10.55 -3.81 -8.17
C GLY A 53 10.45 -3.33 -6.71
N ARG A 54 11.01 -2.17 -6.35
CA ARG A 54 10.99 -1.68 -4.96
C ARG A 54 9.58 -1.38 -4.46
N ALA A 55 8.72 -0.81 -5.30
CA ALA A 55 7.33 -0.58 -4.94
C ALA A 55 6.56 -1.88 -4.69
N ILE A 56 6.81 -2.90 -5.52
CA ILE A 56 6.20 -4.22 -5.35
C ILE A 56 6.67 -4.87 -4.04
N GLU A 57 7.95 -4.83 -3.75
CA GLU A 57 8.50 -5.38 -2.50
C GLU A 57 7.90 -4.68 -1.27
N ALA A 58 7.80 -3.35 -1.31
CA ALA A 58 7.22 -2.58 -0.22
C ALA A 58 5.76 -2.96 0.02
N ILE A 59 4.91 -3.00 -1.02
CA ILE A 59 3.50 -3.34 -0.85
C ILE A 59 3.31 -4.79 -0.42
N VAL A 60 4.08 -5.73 -0.97
CA VAL A 60 4.03 -7.14 -0.56
C VAL A 60 4.39 -7.29 0.91
N SER A 61 5.46 -6.64 1.35
CA SER A 61 5.90 -6.67 2.75
C SER A 61 4.84 -6.10 3.69
N LEU A 62 4.24 -4.96 3.30
CA LEU A 62 3.20 -4.30 4.09
C LEU A 62 1.95 -5.16 4.20
N VAL A 63 1.42 -5.63 3.07
CA VAL A 63 0.19 -6.43 3.03
C VAL A 63 0.39 -7.77 3.76
N ASN A 64 1.54 -8.41 3.57
CA ASN A 64 1.87 -9.64 4.28
C ASN A 64 1.89 -9.43 5.80
N TYR A 65 2.55 -8.37 6.27
CA TYR A 65 2.58 -8.02 7.68
C TYR A 65 1.18 -7.73 8.22
N GLY A 66 0.36 -7.01 7.46
CA GLY A 66 -1.02 -6.71 7.84
C GLY A 66 -1.86 -7.95 8.07
N PHE A 67 -1.80 -8.92 7.15
CA PHE A 67 -2.58 -10.16 7.30
C PHE A 67 -1.97 -11.15 8.29
N LYS A 68 -0.64 -11.34 8.26
CA LYS A 68 0.01 -12.40 9.05
C LYS A 68 0.31 -11.99 10.50
N ASP A 69 0.74 -10.76 10.69
CA ASP A 69 1.23 -10.29 12.00
C ASP A 69 0.20 -9.42 12.72
N LEU A 70 -0.47 -8.51 12.02
CA LEU A 70 -1.50 -7.65 12.61
C LEU A 70 -2.89 -8.27 12.63
N GLY A 71 -3.11 -9.35 11.88
CA GLY A 71 -4.38 -10.09 11.88
C GLY A 71 -5.53 -9.32 11.24
N PHE A 72 -5.27 -8.44 10.29
CA PHE A 72 -6.35 -7.78 9.56
C PHE A 72 -7.17 -8.81 8.78
N HIS A 73 -8.48 -8.57 8.73
CA HIS A 73 -9.39 -9.32 7.89
C HIS A 73 -9.53 -8.70 6.50
N ARG A 74 -9.38 -7.37 6.43
CA ARG A 74 -9.56 -6.59 5.20
C ARG A 74 -8.48 -5.51 5.09
N ILE A 75 -7.78 -5.49 3.97
CA ILE A 75 -6.85 -4.41 3.61
C ILE A 75 -7.35 -3.77 2.32
N TRP A 76 -7.41 -2.44 2.27
CA TRP A 76 -7.88 -1.72 1.11
C TRP A 76 -6.90 -0.62 0.69
N ALA A 77 -7.04 -0.16 -0.54
CA ALA A 77 -6.23 0.88 -1.14
C ALA A 77 -7.09 1.76 -2.05
N ILE A 78 -6.72 3.03 -2.15
CA ILE A 78 -7.25 3.97 -3.14
C ILE A 78 -6.10 4.46 -3.99
N THR A 79 -6.26 4.46 -5.29
CA THR A 79 -5.26 4.99 -6.21
C THR A 79 -5.90 5.68 -7.40
N HIS A 80 -5.12 6.47 -8.12
CA HIS A 80 -5.55 7.09 -9.36
C HIS A 80 -6.07 6.06 -10.36
N ILE A 81 -7.18 6.34 -11.02
CA ILE A 81 -7.76 5.44 -12.03
C ILE A 81 -6.79 5.17 -13.19
N THR A 82 -5.89 6.11 -13.48
CA THR A 82 -4.87 5.98 -14.53
C THR A 82 -3.59 5.28 -14.08
N ALA A 83 -3.46 4.93 -12.80
CA ALA A 83 -2.27 4.27 -12.25
C ALA A 83 -2.30 2.76 -12.52
N ASN A 84 -2.30 2.36 -13.79
CA ASN A 84 -2.46 0.96 -14.21
C ASN A 84 -1.46 0.00 -13.58
N SER A 85 -0.21 0.40 -13.43
CA SER A 85 0.83 -0.44 -12.79
C SER A 85 0.54 -0.70 -11.32
N VAL A 86 0.06 0.31 -10.60
CA VAL A 86 -0.32 0.19 -9.18
C VAL A 86 -1.55 -0.70 -9.03
N VAL A 87 -2.55 -0.53 -9.89
CA VAL A 87 -3.75 -1.38 -9.90
C VAL A 87 -3.38 -2.84 -10.15
N LYS A 88 -2.60 -3.12 -11.20
CA LYS A 88 -2.14 -4.48 -11.52
C LYS A 88 -1.34 -5.11 -10.38
N MET A 89 -0.48 -4.34 -9.73
CA MET A 89 0.29 -4.81 -8.57
C MET A 89 -0.64 -5.28 -7.44
N HIS A 90 -1.67 -4.51 -7.13
CA HIS A 90 -2.65 -4.91 -6.12
C HIS A 90 -3.46 -6.14 -6.54
N GLU A 91 -3.90 -6.21 -7.80
CA GLU A 91 -4.63 -7.36 -8.34
C GLU A 91 -3.80 -8.66 -8.25
N MET A 92 -2.48 -8.57 -8.49
CA MET A 92 -1.57 -9.72 -8.32
C MET A 92 -1.52 -10.26 -6.88
N LEU A 93 -1.80 -9.42 -5.89
CA LEU A 93 -1.84 -9.79 -4.48
C LEU A 93 -3.22 -10.30 -4.04
N GLY A 94 -4.20 -10.32 -4.92
CA GLY A 94 -5.56 -10.76 -4.63
C GLY A 94 -6.55 -9.63 -4.35
N PHE A 95 -6.16 -8.38 -4.52
CA PHE A 95 -7.08 -7.25 -4.41
C PHE A 95 -8.09 -7.25 -5.55
N GLN A 96 -9.31 -6.93 -5.23
CA GLN A 96 -10.41 -6.76 -6.18
C GLN A 96 -10.84 -5.31 -6.23
N LYS A 97 -11.20 -4.83 -7.42
CA LYS A 97 -11.82 -3.51 -7.59
C LYS A 97 -13.22 -3.53 -7.00
N GLU A 98 -13.51 -2.61 -6.10
CA GLU A 98 -14.82 -2.50 -5.45
C GLU A 98 -15.60 -1.24 -5.86
N GLY A 99 -14.96 -0.29 -6.51
CA GLY A 99 -15.65 0.89 -6.98
C GLY A 99 -14.76 1.95 -7.57
N ILE A 100 -15.43 2.96 -8.13
CA ILE A 100 -14.82 4.17 -8.67
C ILE A 100 -15.33 5.35 -7.86
N PHE A 101 -14.42 6.16 -7.34
CA PHE A 101 -14.72 7.42 -6.70
C PHE A 101 -14.55 8.53 -7.72
N ARG A 102 -15.65 9.15 -8.13
CA ARG A 102 -15.64 10.23 -9.12
C ARG A 102 -15.06 11.50 -8.53
N ASP A 103 -14.23 12.20 -9.34
CA ASP A 103 -13.63 13.49 -8.99
C ASP A 103 -12.94 13.50 -7.61
N TYR A 104 -12.24 12.42 -7.30
CA TYR A 104 -11.62 12.20 -5.99
C TYR A 104 -10.31 12.98 -5.83
N TYR A 105 -9.51 13.07 -6.89
CA TYR A 105 -8.24 13.80 -6.88
C TYR A 105 -8.34 15.10 -7.67
N TYR A 106 -7.77 16.16 -7.14
CA TYR A 106 -7.58 17.42 -7.84
C TYR A 106 -6.09 17.63 -8.09
N LYS A 107 -5.68 17.70 -9.35
CA LYS A 107 -4.29 17.89 -9.74
C LYS A 107 -4.20 18.64 -11.08
N HIS A 108 -3.31 19.62 -11.14
CA HIS A 108 -3.07 20.44 -12.34
C HIS A 108 -4.37 21.05 -12.91
N GLY A 109 -5.23 21.57 -12.04
CA GLY A 109 -6.49 22.20 -12.45
C GLY A 109 -7.59 21.24 -12.92
N LYS A 110 -7.41 19.92 -12.73
CA LYS A 110 -8.38 18.91 -13.16
C LYS A 110 -8.73 17.95 -12.02
N PHE A 111 -10.00 17.56 -11.99
CA PHE A 111 -10.45 16.44 -11.15
C PHE A 111 -10.25 15.13 -11.89
N THR A 112 -9.85 14.11 -11.18
CA THR A 112 -9.69 12.75 -11.71
C THR A 112 -10.28 11.73 -10.75
N ASN A 113 -10.74 10.62 -11.30
CA ASN A 113 -11.33 9.55 -10.51
C ASN A 113 -10.26 8.71 -9.79
N ALA A 114 -10.68 8.09 -8.70
CA ALA A 114 -9.92 7.06 -8.02
C ALA A 114 -10.57 5.70 -8.19
N VAL A 115 -9.78 4.65 -8.15
CA VAL A 115 -10.24 3.28 -8.00
C VAL A 115 -10.01 2.82 -6.57
N TYR A 116 -11.03 2.19 -6.00
CA TYR A 116 -10.99 1.55 -4.69
C TYR A 116 -10.80 0.05 -4.88
N LEU A 117 -9.75 -0.50 -4.25
CA LEU A 117 -9.45 -1.92 -4.26
C LEU A 117 -9.40 -2.44 -2.83
N ALA A 118 -9.78 -3.70 -2.64
CA ALA A 118 -9.64 -4.35 -1.35
C ALA A 118 -9.31 -5.83 -1.50
N CYS A 119 -8.66 -6.37 -0.48
CA CYS A 119 -8.33 -7.77 -0.35
C CYS A 119 -8.79 -8.28 1.02
N LEU A 120 -9.42 -9.43 1.05
CA LEU A 120 -9.70 -10.16 2.28
C LEU A 120 -8.57 -11.13 2.58
N ASP A 121 -8.37 -11.46 3.85
CA ASP A 121 -7.29 -12.33 4.31
C ASP A 121 -7.20 -13.66 3.55
N LYS A 122 -8.34 -14.28 3.25
CA LYS A 122 -8.44 -15.53 2.49
C LYS A 122 -8.19 -15.40 0.98
N GLU A 123 -8.22 -14.18 0.45
CA GLU A 123 -7.97 -13.88 -0.97
C GLU A 123 -6.51 -13.55 -1.24
N TYR A 124 -5.76 -13.24 -0.18
CA TYR A 124 -4.38 -12.79 -0.28
C TYR A 124 -3.46 -13.88 -0.82
N SER A 125 -2.70 -13.54 -1.86
CA SER A 125 -1.72 -14.41 -2.48
C SER A 125 -0.41 -13.65 -2.74
N CYS A 126 0.60 -13.94 -1.92
CA CYS A 126 1.94 -13.33 -2.07
C CYS A 126 2.96 -14.24 -2.75
N TYR A 127 2.58 -15.45 -3.06
CA TYR A 127 3.52 -16.52 -3.33
C TYR A 127 4.44 -16.29 -4.54
N LYS A 128 4.00 -15.55 -5.55
CA LYS A 128 4.80 -15.23 -6.74
C LYS A 128 5.73 -14.02 -6.53
N ALA A 129 5.41 -13.17 -5.58
CA ALA A 129 6.14 -11.93 -5.35
C ALA A 129 7.32 -12.11 -4.38
N LEU A 130 7.20 -13.02 -3.40
CA LEU A 130 8.18 -13.18 -2.33
C LEU A 130 9.51 -13.80 -2.76
N ASN A 131 9.56 -14.56 -3.86
CA ASN A 131 10.78 -15.23 -4.32
C ASN A 131 11.73 -14.31 -5.09
N ALA A 132 11.31 -13.11 -5.46
CA ALA A 132 12.06 -12.22 -6.35
C ALA A 132 12.72 -11.01 -5.65
N LEU A 133 12.41 -10.73 -4.38
CA LEU A 133 12.57 -9.39 -3.85
C LEU A 133 13.28 -9.36 -2.49
N LYS A 134 14.56 -8.96 -2.46
CA LYS A 134 15.37 -8.77 -1.25
C LYS A 134 16.17 -7.46 -1.28
N PHE A 135 15.52 -6.37 -1.68
CA PHE A 135 16.21 -5.08 -1.84
C PHE A 135 15.94 -4.08 -0.71
N LEU A 136 14.95 -4.34 0.13
CA LEU A 136 14.48 -3.37 1.10
C LEU A 136 14.66 -3.87 2.54
N ARG A 137 15.05 -2.95 3.40
CA ARG A 137 14.94 -3.07 4.86
C ARG A 137 13.82 -2.15 5.33
N ILE A 138 12.89 -2.70 6.08
CA ILE A 138 11.73 -1.99 6.59
C ILE A 138 11.92 -1.75 8.09
N ILE A 139 11.86 -0.50 8.51
CA ILE A 139 12.04 -0.08 9.90
C ILE A 139 10.75 0.57 10.39
N LYS A 140 10.18 0.04 11.47
CA LYS A 140 9.01 0.63 12.12
C LYS A 140 9.36 1.98 12.72
N ASN A 141 8.55 2.95 12.43
CA ASN A 141 8.64 4.30 13.01
C ASN A 141 7.83 4.40 14.29
#